data_0bc17dfc763006741a46206e84b185ed
#
_entry.id   0bc17dfc763006741a46206e84b185ed
#
_cell.length_a   1.000
_cell.length_b   1.000
_cell.length_c   1.000
_cell.angle_alpha   90.00
_cell.angle_beta   90.00
_cell.angle_gamma   90.00
#
_symmetry.space_group_name_H-M   'P 1'
#
loop_
_entity.id
_entity.type
_entity.pdbx_description
1 polymer ?
#
loop_
_entity_poly.entity_id
_entity_poly.type
_entity_poly.pdbx_seq_one_letter_code
_entity_poly.pdbx_strand_id
1 'polypeptide(L)'
;MRSYTMNTTTERTAFVCNLYNGDEFRIIFPLDDELMERAIRRATSNGEHDYAITDVDGFYNFVDSEFTDIEELNDVSERIEALEDDDADKLEAMAEYCDDLDDVERCWDDSYFVPDTTLADYAEELAYDCGYMPSDLPGWISYHIDWEGVGRELSFDGYSEINGGVLYVAQ
;
A
#
# COMPACT_ATOMS: atom_id res chain seq x y z
N MET A 1 21.60 -3.91 -17.41
CA MET A 1 21.79 -2.54 -16.89
C MET A 1 20.69 -2.38 -15.85
N ARG A 2 20.97 -2.56 -14.55
CA ARG A 2 19.95 -2.50 -13.50
C ARG A 2 19.55 -1.03 -13.33
N SER A 3 18.31 -0.72 -13.65
CA SER A 3 17.71 0.57 -13.31
C SER A 3 17.54 0.59 -11.79
N TYR A 4 18.28 1.47 -11.11
CA TYR A 4 17.97 1.81 -9.73
C TYR A 4 16.69 2.65 -9.76
N THR A 5 15.56 2.05 -9.44
CA THR A 5 14.39 2.80 -9.00
C THR A 5 14.80 3.49 -7.70
N MET A 6 14.83 4.82 -7.69
CA MET A 6 14.89 5.58 -6.44
C MET A 6 13.58 5.24 -5.70
N ASN A 7 13.66 4.50 -4.59
CA ASN A 7 12.60 4.44 -3.61
C ASN A 7 12.38 5.88 -3.12
N THR A 8 11.43 6.56 -3.68
CA THR A 8 10.88 7.79 -3.10
C THR A 8 9.93 7.34 -2.00
N THR A 9 10.47 7.10 -0.80
CA THR A 9 9.63 6.99 0.39
C THR A 9 8.71 8.20 0.39
N THR A 10 7.41 7.97 0.28
CA THR A 10 6.43 9.05 0.27
C THR A 10 6.41 9.68 1.66
N GLU A 11 6.71 10.98 1.76
CA GLU A 11 6.73 11.69 3.03
C GLU A 11 5.31 11.72 3.60
N ARG A 12 5.08 11.11 4.76
CA ARG A 12 3.79 11.12 5.44
C ARG A 12 3.65 12.37 6.28
N THR A 13 2.56 13.12 6.10
CA THR A 13 2.38 14.41 6.76
C THR A 13 0.96 14.64 7.20
N ALA A 14 0.79 15.44 8.27
CA ALA A 14 -0.50 15.96 8.66
C ALA A 14 -0.43 17.46 8.93
N PHE A 15 -1.53 18.16 8.69
CA PHE A 15 -1.77 19.52 9.14
C PHE A 15 -2.63 19.50 10.40
N VAL A 16 -2.15 20.16 11.44
CA VAL A 16 -2.78 20.20 12.77
C VAL A 16 -3.12 21.62 13.12
N CYS A 17 -4.36 21.85 13.52
CA CYS A 17 -4.87 23.14 13.96
C CYS A 17 -5.18 23.11 15.46
N ASN A 18 -4.57 24.00 16.22
CA ASN A 18 -4.93 24.24 17.62
C ASN A 18 -6.24 25.03 17.68
N LEU A 19 -7.29 24.44 18.21
CA LEU A 19 -8.64 25.01 18.21
C LEU A 19 -8.82 26.24 19.13
N TYR A 20 -7.87 26.48 20.05
CA TYR A 20 -7.93 27.62 20.96
C TYR A 20 -7.38 28.91 20.35
N ASN A 21 -6.22 28.81 19.67
CA ASN A 21 -5.52 29.99 19.15
C ASN A 21 -5.45 30.06 17.62
N GLY A 22 -5.91 29.02 16.94
CA GLY A 22 -5.89 28.91 15.48
C GLY A 22 -4.48 28.71 14.89
N ASP A 23 -3.49 28.27 15.69
CA ASP A 23 -2.15 27.98 15.21
C ASP A 23 -2.20 26.70 14.36
N GLU A 24 -1.83 26.80 13.09
CA GLU A 24 -1.72 25.67 12.17
C GLU A 24 -0.26 25.32 11.92
N PHE A 25 0.05 24.03 11.94
CA PHE A 25 1.40 23.55 11.65
C PHE A 25 1.39 22.16 11.02
N ARG A 26 2.44 21.89 10.27
CA ARG A 26 2.66 20.59 9.60
C ARG A 26 3.50 19.69 10.50
N ILE A 27 3.14 18.41 10.55
CA ILE A 27 3.93 17.35 11.16
C ILE A 27 4.38 16.40 10.04
N ILE A 28 5.59 15.89 10.15
CA ILE A 28 6.16 14.86 9.27
C ILE A 28 6.35 13.61 10.12
N PHE A 29 5.84 12.47 9.66
CA PHE A 29 5.88 11.19 10.34
C PHE A 29 6.86 10.20 9.71
N PRO A 30 7.37 9.20 10.47
CA PRO A 30 7.12 8.97 11.91
C PRO A 30 7.86 9.96 12.81
N LEU A 31 7.39 10.09 14.06
CA LEU A 31 7.96 10.92 15.11
C LEU A 31 8.65 10.06 16.17
N ASP A 32 9.81 10.48 16.66
CA ASP A 32 10.34 9.96 17.92
C ASP A 32 9.56 10.49 19.14
N ASP A 33 9.80 9.90 20.32
CA ASP A 33 9.10 10.25 21.57
C ASP A 33 9.21 11.75 21.92
N GLU A 34 10.37 12.38 21.70
CA GLU A 34 10.59 13.81 22.01
C GLU A 34 9.81 14.71 21.05
N LEU A 35 9.81 14.38 19.76
CA LEU A 35 9.06 15.11 18.74
C LEU A 35 7.55 14.93 18.92
N MET A 36 7.11 13.74 19.28
CA MET A 36 5.71 13.42 19.60
C MET A 36 5.22 14.28 20.76
N GLU A 37 5.94 14.28 21.89
CA GLU A 37 5.56 15.09 23.05
C GLU A 37 5.51 16.59 22.72
N ARG A 38 6.44 17.07 21.90
CA ARG A 38 6.47 18.46 21.44
C ARG A 38 5.30 18.81 20.52
N ALA A 39 4.96 17.90 19.60
CA ALA A 39 3.83 18.08 18.69
C ALA A 39 2.50 18.17 19.45
N ILE A 40 2.26 17.23 20.38
CA ILE A 40 1.06 17.20 21.22
C ILE A 40 0.97 18.47 22.11
N ARG A 41 2.08 18.88 22.76
CA ARG A 41 2.10 20.12 23.55
C ARG A 41 1.73 21.35 22.73
N ARG A 42 2.22 21.45 21.49
CA ARG A 42 1.89 22.55 20.59
C ARG A 42 0.43 22.49 20.16
N ALA A 43 -0.04 21.31 19.76
CA ALA A 43 -1.41 21.08 19.34
C ALA A 43 -2.42 21.43 20.45
N THR A 44 -2.14 21.04 21.69
CA THR A 44 -3.06 21.17 22.84
C THR A 44 -2.81 22.41 23.72
N SER A 45 -1.87 23.29 23.40
CA SER A 45 -1.44 24.38 24.28
C SER A 45 -1.05 23.88 25.69
N ASN A 46 -0.18 22.86 25.76
CA ASN A 46 0.27 22.15 26.97
C ASN A 46 -0.82 21.29 27.66
N GLY A 47 -1.76 20.73 26.88
CA GLY A 47 -2.79 19.83 27.38
C GLY A 47 -4.05 20.52 27.89
N GLU A 48 -4.20 21.81 27.66
CA GLU A 48 -5.35 22.59 28.15
C GLU A 48 -6.49 22.69 27.13
N HIS A 49 -6.23 22.44 25.83
CA HIS A 49 -7.17 22.66 24.75
C HIS A 49 -7.15 21.54 23.72
N ASP A 50 -8.23 21.47 22.94
CA ASP A 50 -8.38 20.51 21.84
C ASP A 50 -7.67 21.00 20.57
N TYR A 51 -7.37 20.05 19.68
CA TYR A 51 -6.86 20.28 18.34
C TYR A 51 -7.68 19.51 17.30
N ALA A 52 -7.49 19.83 16.05
CA ALA A 52 -8.03 19.06 14.91
C ALA A 52 -6.93 18.76 13.92
N ILE A 53 -7.00 17.59 13.30
CA ILE A 53 -6.23 17.26 12.11
C ILE A 53 -7.07 17.72 10.93
N THR A 54 -6.53 18.60 10.10
CA THR A 54 -7.27 19.25 9.01
C THR A 54 -6.97 18.62 7.65
N ASP A 55 -5.83 17.94 7.52
CA ASP A 55 -5.42 17.25 6.30
C ASP A 55 -4.34 16.23 6.61
N VAL A 56 -4.31 15.12 5.84
CA VAL A 56 -3.29 14.06 5.90
C VAL A 56 -2.85 13.70 4.48
N ASP A 57 -1.56 13.40 4.30
CA ASP A 57 -0.97 13.00 3.02
C ASP A 57 0.07 11.90 3.22
N GLY A 58 0.18 10.96 2.28
CA GLY A 58 1.13 9.86 2.31
C GLY A 58 0.73 8.65 3.15
N PHE A 59 -0.51 8.58 3.65
CA PHE A 59 -1.04 7.47 4.46
C PHE A 59 -1.90 6.50 3.64
N TYR A 60 -1.85 6.57 2.31
CA TYR A 60 -2.78 5.85 1.44
C TYR A 60 -4.25 6.16 1.80
N ASN A 61 -5.13 5.16 1.83
CA ASN A 61 -6.52 5.25 2.27
C ASN A 61 -6.74 4.73 3.71
N PHE A 62 -5.65 4.51 4.47
CA PHE A 62 -5.71 3.86 5.78
C PHE A 62 -6.11 4.79 6.92
N VAL A 63 -6.18 6.10 6.68
CA VAL A 63 -6.46 7.11 7.70
C VAL A 63 -7.57 8.05 7.26
N ASP A 64 -8.53 8.29 8.17
CA ASP A 64 -9.54 9.34 8.03
C ASP A 64 -9.19 10.50 8.97
N SER A 65 -8.88 11.67 8.40
CA SER A 65 -8.48 12.86 9.17
C SER A 65 -9.50 13.34 10.20
N GLU A 66 -10.80 13.02 10.01
CA GLU A 66 -11.86 13.43 10.94
C GLU A 66 -11.87 12.62 12.25
N PHE A 67 -11.31 11.41 12.23
CA PHE A 67 -11.42 10.44 13.34
C PHE A 67 -10.08 10.00 13.91
N THR A 68 -8.98 10.65 13.55
CA THR A 68 -7.63 10.25 13.98
C THR A 68 -6.97 11.31 14.88
N ASP A 69 -5.95 10.92 15.60
CA ASP A 69 -5.10 11.81 16.40
C ASP A 69 -3.61 11.66 16.03
N ILE A 70 -2.75 12.47 16.63
CA ILE A 70 -1.30 12.49 16.32
C ILE A 70 -0.63 11.17 16.70
N GLU A 71 -1.05 10.52 17.79
CA GLU A 71 -0.48 9.26 18.27
C GLU A 71 -0.87 8.12 17.32
N GLU A 72 -2.12 8.07 16.87
CA GLU A 72 -2.61 7.10 15.89
C GLU A 72 -1.92 7.27 14.55
N LEU A 73 -1.74 8.51 14.07
CA LEU A 73 -0.99 8.78 12.83
C LEU A 73 0.45 8.29 12.91
N ASN A 74 1.07 8.41 14.08
CA ASN A 74 2.44 7.92 14.26
C ASN A 74 2.50 6.39 14.21
N ASP A 75 1.59 5.71 14.90
CA ASP A 75 1.49 4.23 14.87
C ASP A 75 1.29 3.73 13.45
N VAL A 76 0.31 4.28 12.74
CA VAL A 76 0.05 3.92 11.33
C VAL A 76 1.26 4.21 10.44
N SER A 77 1.96 5.35 10.66
CA SER A 77 3.16 5.69 9.88
C SER A 77 4.30 4.70 10.08
N GLU A 78 4.55 4.24 11.30
CA GLU A 78 5.59 3.25 11.62
C GLU A 78 5.27 1.88 10.99
N ARG A 79 4.00 1.47 11.02
CA ARG A 79 3.52 0.23 10.40
C ARG A 79 3.66 0.27 8.88
N ILE A 80 3.28 1.38 8.24
CA ILE A 80 3.46 1.59 6.78
C ILE A 80 4.94 1.54 6.41
N GLU A 81 5.83 2.22 7.18
CA GLU A 81 7.26 2.23 6.91
C GLU A 81 7.86 0.83 6.95
N ALA A 82 7.44 -0.01 7.92
CA ALA A 82 7.88 -1.38 8.01
C ALA A 82 7.49 -2.24 6.79
N LEU A 83 6.29 -2.02 6.24
CA LEU A 83 5.81 -2.72 5.04
C LEU A 83 6.48 -2.19 3.76
N GLU A 84 6.71 -0.86 3.65
CA GLU A 84 7.45 -0.24 2.55
C GLU A 84 8.91 -0.73 2.49
N ASP A 85 9.55 -0.89 3.64
CA ASP A 85 10.93 -1.41 3.74
C ASP A 85 11.03 -2.87 3.29
N ASP A 86 9.95 -3.66 3.45
CA ASP A 86 9.88 -5.05 2.98
C ASP A 86 9.58 -5.11 1.47
N ASP A 87 8.47 -4.52 1.02
CA ASP A 87 8.08 -4.47 -0.41
C ASP A 87 7.11 -3.30 -0.70
N ALA A 88 7.65 -2.17 -1.15
CA ALA A 88 6.88 -0.96 -1.42
C ALA A 88 5.88 -1.13 -2.58
N ASP A 89 6.24 -1.85 -3.64
CA ASP A 89 5.37 -2.06 -4.81
C ASP A 89 4.16 -2.94 -4.42
N LYS A 90 4.40 -3.93 -3.57
CA LYS A 90 3.34 -4.77 -3.01
C LYS A 90 2.41 -3.99 -2.09
N LEU A 91 2.97 -3.12 -1.22
CA LEU A 91 2.16 -2.29 -0.34
C LEU A 91 1.25 -1.34 -1.12
N GLU A 92 1.75 -0.71 -2.19
CA GLU A 92 0.94 0.16 -3.05
C GLU A 92 -0.22 -0.61 -3.69
N ALA A 93 0.03 -1.83 -4.18
CA ALA A 93 -1.01 -2.69 -4.74
C ALA A 93 -2.02 -3.17 -3.67
N MET A 94 -1.55 -3.52 -2.46
CA MET A 94 -2.40 -3.94 -1.36
C MET A 94 -3.26 -2.80 -0.81
N ALA A 95 -2.74 -1.56 -0.78
CA ALA A 95 -3.49 -0.38 -0.37
C ALA A 95 -4.65 -0.02 -1.31
N GLU A 96 -4.57 -0.42 -2.58
CA GLU A 96 -5.69 -0.30 -3.51
C GLU A 96 -6.71 -1.45 -3.36
N TYR A 97 -6.25 -2.62 -2.90
CA TYR A 97 -7.06 -3.82 -2.77
C TYR A 97 -7.78 -3.93 -1.42
N CYS A 98 -7.12 -3.53 -0.32
CA CYS A 98 -7.63 -3.62 1.05
C CYS A 98 -8.26 -2.30 1.52
N ASP A 99 -9.26 -2.38 2.39
CA ASP A 99 -9.94 -1.20 2.93
C ASP A 99 -9.17 -0.54 4.09
N ASP A 100 -8.35 -1.32 4.83
CA ASP A 100 -7.58 -0.84 5.98
C ASP A 100 -6.22 -1.52 6.12
N LEU A 101 -5.36 -0.95 6.98
CA LEU A 101 -4.00 -1.43 7.22
C LEU A 101 -3.96 -2.78 7.95
N ASP A 102 -4.93 -3.06 8.83
CA ASP A 102 -5.00 -4.34 9.55
C ASP A 102 -5.28 -5.49 8.58
N ASP A 103 -6.09 -5.26 7.54
CA ASP A 103 -6.33 -6.21 6.47
C ASP A 103 -5.08 -6.45 5.62
N VAL A 104 -4.31 -5.39 5.33
CA VAL A 104 -3.02 -5.51 4.63
C VAL A 104 -2.06 -6.39 5.44
N GLU A 105 -1.85 -6.08 6.72
CA GLU A 105 -0.93 -6.85 7.58
C GLU A 105 -1.36 -8.31 7.74
N ARG A 106 -2.66 -8.55 7.89
CA ARG A 106 -3.20 -9.91 8.02
C ARG A 106 -2.91 -10.78 6.80
N CYS A 107 -2.97 -10.20 5.59
CA CYS A 107 -2.77 -10.92 4.34
C CYS A 107 -1.33 -10.84 3.82
N TRP A 108 -0.44 -10.09 4.49
CA TRP A 108 0.89 -9.77 3.99
C TRP A 108 1.71 -11.00 3.61
N ASP A 109 1.87 -11.94 4.53
CA ASP A 109 2.71 -13.13 4.32
C ASP A 109 2.15 -14.09 3.26
N ASP A 110 0.83 -14.09 3.07
CA ASP A 110 0.11 -14.98 2.15
C ASP A 110 -0.23 -14.30 0.82
N SER A 111 0.39 -13.15 0.53
CA SER A 111 0.20 -12.39 -0.70
C SER A 111 1.53 -12.12 -1.42
N TYR A 112 1.47 -11.82 -2.71
CA TYR A 112 2.61 -11.34 -3.49
C TYR A 112 2.16 -10.47 -4.66
N PHE A 113 3.06 -9.60 -5.13
CA PHE A 113 2.84 -8.74 -6.27
C PHE A 113 3.87 -8.99 -7.37
N VAL A 114 3.42 -9.06 -8.61
CA VAL A 114 4.27 -9.19 -9.79
C VAL A 114 4.08 -7.94 -10.65
N PRO A 115 5.06 -7.03 -10.66
CA PRO A 115 4.95 -5.79 -11.42
C PRO A 115 5.06 -6.01 -12.93
N ASP A 116 4.66 -4.99 -13.70
CA ASP A 116 4.84 -4.91 -15.16
C ASP A 116 4.22 -6.10 -15.95
N THR A 117 3.11 -6.66 -15.46
CA THR A 117 2.44 -7.78 -16.13
C THR A 117 0.92 -7.60 -16.09
N THR A 118 0.24 -8.21 -17.07
CA THR A 118 -1.22 -8.33 -17.09
C THR A 118 -1.66 -9.70 -16.56
N LEU A 119 -2.94 -9.84 -16.17
CA LEU A 119 -3.48 -11.15 -15.79
C LEU A 119 -3.35 -12.18 -16.93
N ALA A 120 -3.45 -11.75 -18.17
CA ALA A 120 -3.30 -12.63 -19.35
C ALA A 120 -1.86 -13.13 -19.51
N ASP A 121 -0.88 -12.22 -19.42
CA ASP A 121 0.54 -12.56 -19.53
C ASP A 121 0.99 -13.43 -18.34
N TYR A 122 0.53 -13.09 -17.14
CA TYR A 122 0.78 -13.89 -15.94
C TYR A 122 0.19 -15.30 -16.04
N ALA A 123 -1.03 -15.43 -16.57
CA ALA A 123 -1.68 -16.73 -16.78
C ALA A 123 -0.90 -17.61 -17.76
N GLU A 124 -0.36 -17.02 -18.83
CA GLU A 124 0.51 -17.73 -19.78
C GLU A 124 1.78 -18.21 -19.08
N GLU A 125 2.49 -17.34 -18.37
CA GLU A 125 3.72 -17.69 -17.63
C GLU A 125 3.46 -18.80 -16.61
N LEU A 126 2.43 -18.63 -15.78
CA LEU A 126 2.03 -19.61 -14.76
C LEU A 126 1.72 -20.99 -15.37
N ALA A 127 1.03 -21.03 -16.52
CA ALA A 127 0.69 -22.28 -17.17
C ALA A 127 1.93 -23.05 -17.68
N TYR A 128 2.95 -22.34 -18.14
CA TYR A 128 4.23 -22.95 -18.53
C TYR A 128 5.07 -23.35 -17.32
N ASP A 129 5.18 -22.52 -16.31
CA ASP A 129 6.00 -22.76 -15.10
C ASP A 129 5.46 -23.92 -14.27
N CYS A 130 4.15 -24.03 -14.16
CA CYS A 130 3.49 -25.16 -13.49
C CYS A 130 3.46 -26.44 -14.33
N GLY A 131 3.94 -26.41 -15.59
CA GLY A 131 3.97 -27.56 -16.48
C GLY A 131 2.59 -27.99 -17.01
N TYR A 132 1.59 -27.12 -16.94
CA TYR A 132 0.29 -27.36 -17.55
C TYR A 132 0.36 -27.26 -19.09
N MET A 133 1.35 -26.53 -19.60
CA MET A 133 1.60 -26.38 -21.02
C MET A 133 2.94 -27.01 -21.40
N PRO A 134 3.02 -27.78 -22.51
CA PRO A 134 4.29 -28.30 -23.01
C PRO A 134 5.21 -27.16 -23.44
N SER A 135 6.48 -27.18 -23.03
CA SER A 135 7.47 -26.16 -23.40
C SER A 135 7.80 -26.14 -24.90
N ASP A 136 7.43 -27.19 -25.62
CA ASP A 136 7.60 -27.36 -27.08
C ASP A 136 6.28 -27.18 -27.85
N LEU A 137 5.28 -26.53 -27.27
CA LEU A 137 4.01 -26.27 -27.91
C LEU A 137 4.23 -25.47 -29.22
N PRO A 138 3.76 -25.99 -30.39
CA PRO A 138 3.91 -25.25 -31.62
C PRO A 138 3.23 -23.89 -31.59
N GLY A 139 3.92 -22.83 -32.04
CA GLY A 139 3.41 -21.45 -31.99
C GLY A 139 2.02 -21.26 -32.63
N TRP A 140 1.68 -22.05 -33.68
CA TRP A 140 0.35 -21.98 -34.29
C TRP A 140 -0.77 -22.49 -33.35
N ILE A 141 -0.45 -23.23 -32.30
CA ILE A 141 -1.42 -23.62 -31.26
C ILE A 141 -1.44 -22.54 -30.16
N SER A 142 -0.27 -22.09 -29.66
CA SER A 142 -0.20 -21.10 -28.55
C SER A 142 -0.90 -19.81 -28.92
N TYR A 143 -0.84 -19.35 -30.17
CA TYR A 143 -1.57 -18.14 -30.63
C TYR A 143 -3.10 -18.25 -30.60
N HIS A 144 -3.65 -19.46 -30.41
CA HIS A 144 -5.10 -19.66 -30.31
C HIS A 144 -5.60 -19.89 -28.90
N ILE A 145 -4.72 -19.82 -27.90
CA ILE A 145 -5.12 -19.89 -26.47
C ILE A 145 -5.67 -18.53 -26.07
N ASP A 146 -6.85 -18.54 -25.47
CA ASP A 146 -7.48 -17.33 -24.92
C ASP A 146 -6.91 -17.04 -23.52
N TRP A 147 -5.71 -16.43 -23.48
CA TRP A 147 -5.05 -16.08 -22.23
C TRP A 147 -5.83 -15.02 -21.43
N GLU A 148 -6.58 -14.11 -22.09
CA GLU A 148 -7.48 -13.20 -21.41
C GLU A 148 -8.59 -13.96 -20.67
N GLY A 149 -9.12 -15.02 -21.29
CA GLY A 149 -10.08 -15.91 -20.66
C GLY A 149 -9.49 -16.64 -19.45
N VAL A 150 -8.29 -17.19 -19.58
CA VAL A 150 -7.58 -17.86 -18.46
C VAL A 150 -7.28 -16.88 -17.33
N GLY A 151 -6.78 -15.69 -17.64
CA GLY A 151 -6.53 -14.64 -16.64
C GLY A 151 -7.81 -14.25 -15.88
N ARG A 152 -8.94 -14.18 -16.59
CA ARG A 152 -10.24 -13.91 -15.95
C ARG A 152 -10.65 -15.02 -14.97
N GLU A 153 -10.36 -16.28 -15.27
CA GLU A 153 -10.60 -17.39 -14.34
C GLU A 153 -9.69 -17.27 -13.09
N LEU A 154 -8.42 -16.85 -13.24
CA LEU A 154 -7.52 -16.62 -12.11
C LEU A 154 -8.05 -15.53 -11.15
N SER A 155 -8.83 -14.57 -11.66
CA SER A 155 -9.40 -13.54 -10.77
C SER A 155 -10.40 -14.10 -9.74
N PHE A 156 -10.95 -15.29 -9.95
CA PHE A 156 -11.78 -15.98 -8.96
C PHE A 156 -10.97 -16.75 -7.92
N ASP A 157 -9.66 -16.92 -8.16
CA ASP A 157 -8.73 -17.65 -7.28
C ASP A 157 -7.79 -16.69 -6.50
N GLY A 158 -8.20 -15.41 -6.36
CA GLY A 158 -7.47 -14.42 -5.54
C GLY A 158 -6.45 -13.56 -6.30
N TYR A 159 -6.40 -13.64 -7.62
CA TYR A 159 -5.54 -12.79 -8.44
C TYR A 159 -6.28 -11.53 -8.90
N SER A 160 -5.62 -10.37 -8.85
CA SER A 160 -6.18 -9.09 -9.29
C SER A 160 -5.14 -8.31 -10.10
N GLU A 161 -5.57 -7.69 -11.21
CA GLU A 161 -4.72 -6.77 -11.96
C GLU A 161 -4.84 -5.37 -11.36
N ILE A 162 -3.77 -4.88 -10.76
CA ILE A 162 -3.72 -3.64 -9.98
C ILE A 162 -2.38 -2.94 -10.26
N ASN A 163 -2.38 -1.63 -10.42
CA ASN A 163 -1.17 -0.78 -10.55
C ASN A 163 -0.17 -1.28 -11.60
N GLY A 164 -0.67 -1.80 -12.74
CA GLY A 164 0.19 -2.30 -13.82
C GLY A 164 0.91 -3.61 -13.50
N GLY A 165 0.41 -4.36 -12.53
CA GLY A 165 0.91 -5.69 -12.15
C GLY A 165 -0.22 -6.63 -11.73
N VAL A 166 0.15 -7.79 -11.25
CA VAL A 166 -0.77 -8.81 -10.72
C VAL A 166 -0.51 -9.02 -9.24
N LEU A 167 -1.52 -8.71 -8.43
CA LEU A 167 -1.56 -9.00 -7.00
C LEU A 167 -2.28 -10.34 -6.77
N TYR A 168 -1.67 -11.21 -5.97
CA TYR A 168 -2.30 -12.40 -5.41
C TYR A 168 -2.52 -12.21 -3.91
N VAL A 169 -3.74 -12.50 -3.44
CA VAL A 169 -4.09 -12.53 -2.02
C VAL A 169 -4.79 -13.85 -1.74
N ALA A 170 -4.23 -14.67 -0.84
CA ALA A 170 -4.85 -15.92 -0.44
C ALA A 170 -6.20 -15.67 0.24
N GLN A 171 -7.23 -16.45 -0.15
CA GLN A 171 -8.59 -16.36 0.40
C GLN A 171 -8.77 -17.29 1.60
#